data_c2bddf8f637a143d8f2f15471d921a3c
#
_entry.id   c2bddf8f637a143d8f2f15471d921a3c
#
_cell.length_a   1.000
_cell.length_b   1.000
_cell.length_c   1.000
_cell.angle_alpha   90.00
_cell.angle_beta   90.00
_cell.angle_gamma   90.00
#
_symmetry.space_group_name_H-M   'P 1'
#
loop_
_entity.id
_entity.type
_entity.pdbx_description
1 polymer ?
#
loop_
_entity_poly.entity_id
_entity_poly.type
_entity_poly.pdbx_seq_one_letter_code
_entity_poly.pdbx_strand_id
1 'polypeptide(L)'
;IRLSLVGSEMCIRDSAVIRNREKGPVTLHSFYSSSLPLKADKYLLTHLYGAWAREAQVDHTLLTHGSKSIESTREVRTTHTENPAFLLTLNSDSFSETCGEVIAGALAWSGNFRLNFEVDEFDVLTVLAGANPNASEYRLRPGESFTTPEMIYTHSFCGAGGTSRNLHDWARNYGVWHGHTYAPT
;
A
#
# COMPACT_ATOMS: atom_id res chain seq x y z
N ILE A 1 -15.81 -4.77 0.05
CA ILE A 1 -14.67 -4.18 -0.68
C ILE A 1 -15.27 -3.19 -1.66
N ARG A 2 -14.87 -1.94 -1.60
CA ARG A 2 -15.34 -0.89 -2.50
C ARG A 2 -14.15 -0.46 -3.36
N LEU A 3 -13.99 -1.07 -4.51
CA LEU A 3 -13.07 -0.62 -5.55
C LEU A 3 -13.69 0.62 -6.21
N SER A 4 -12.99 1.73 -6.21
CA SER A 4 -13.40 2.90 -6.94
C SER A 4 -12.29 3.32 -7.90
N LEU A 5 -12.55 3.20 -9.19
CA LEU A 5 -11.74 3.81 -10.24
C LEU A 5 -11.91 5.33 -10.16
N VAL A 6 -10.81 6.04 -10.04
CA VAL A 6 -10.81 7.51 -9.95
C VAL A 6 -10.07 8.06 -11.17
N GLY A 7 -10.84 8.60 -12.11
CA GLY A 7 -10.33 9.27 -13.31
C GLY A 7 -10.05 8.33 -14.49
N SER A 8 -9.67 8.93 -15.63
CA SER A 8 -9.29 8.23 -16.86
C SER A 8 -7.90 7.56 -16.77
N GLU A 9 -7.22 7.69 -15.64
CA GLU A 9 -5.88 7.16 -15.40
C GLU A 9 -5.94 6.08 -14.32
N MET A 10 -5.11 5.05 -14.48
CA MET A 10 -5.14 3.76 -13.79
C MET A 10 -4.73 3.85 -12.31
N CYS A 11 -5.44 4.65 -11.51
CA CYS A 11 -5.31 4.64 -10.06
C CYS A 11 -6.55 4.01 -9.43
N ILE A 12 -6.35 3.02 -8.57
CA ILE A 12 -7.39 2.33 -7.82
C ILE A 12 -7.23 2.71 -6.35
N ARG A 13 -8.34 3.07 -5.69
CA ARG A 13 -8.40 3.19 -4.23
C ARG A 13 -9.18 2.02 -3.67
N ASP A 14 -8.60 1.36 -2.70
CA ASP A 14 -9.21 0.22 -2.02
C ASP A 14 -9.27 0.46 -0.51
N SER A 15 -10.43 0.20 0.07
CA SER A 15 -10.66 0.24 1.51
C SER A 15 -11.83 -0.64 1.90
N ALA A 16 -11.87 -1.08 3.15
CA ALA A 16 -12.94 -1.89 3.69
C ALA A 16 -13.68 -1.13 4.82
N VAL A 17 -15.00 -1.34 4.89
CA VAL A 17 -15.81 -0.89 6.03
C VAL A 17 -16.24 -2.12 6.81
N ILE A 18 -15.78 -2.21 8.05
CA ILE A 18 -16.11 -3.28 8.99
C ILE A 18 -17.18 -2.75 9.95
N ARG A 19 -18.33 -3.39 9.97
CA ARG A 19 -19.46 -2.99 10.84
C ARG A 19 -19.78 -4.09 11.84
N ASN A 20 -19.86 -3.72 13.12
CA ASN A 20 -20.35 -4.62 14.16
C ASN A 20 -21.88 -4.75 14.09
N ARG A 21 -22.38 -5.94 13.73
CA ARG A 21 -23.83 -6.28 13.71
C ARG A 21 -24.23 -7.17 14.89
N GLU A 22 -23.29 -7.47 15.79
CA GLU A 22 -23.53 -8.27 16.99
C GLU A 22 -24.22 -7.44 18.08
N LYS A 23 -24.82 -8.15 19.05
CA LYS A 23 -25.45 -7.52 20.23
C LYS A 23 -24.42 -7.01 21.27
N GLY A 24 -23.20 -7.51 21.20
CA GLY A 24 -22.08 -7.16 22.07
C GLY A 24 -20.94 -6.46 21.33
N PRO A 25 -19.95 -5.92 22.06
CA PRO A 25 -18.77 -5.35 21.46
C PRO A 25 -17.89 -6.44 20.79
N VAL A 26 -17.27 -6.11 19.65
CA VAL A 26 -16.34 -6.96 18.92
C VAL A 26 -14.97 -6.29 18.88
N THR A 27 -13.91 -7.06 19.10
CA THR A 27 -12.54 -6.57 19.01
C THR A 27 -11.92 -7.02 17.67
N LEU A 28 -11.41 -6.06 16.92
CA LEU A 28 -10.65 -6.32 15.69
C LEU A 28 -9.17 -6.48 16.07
N HIS A 29 -8.63 -7.69 15.92
CA HIS A 29 -7.23 -8.00 16.20
C HIS A 29 -6.34 -7.82 14.97
N SER A 30 -6.86 -8.17 13.78
CA SER A 30 -6.12 -8.03 12.53
C SER A 30 -7.10 -7.80 11.38
N PHE A 31 -6.76 -6.87 10.51
CA PHE A 31 -7.51 -6.57 9.31
C PHE A 31 -6.57 -5.93 8.28
N TYR A 32 -6.94 -6.04 7.02
CA TYR A 32 -6.25 -5.36 5.93
C TYR A 32 -7.21 -4.43 5.20
N SER A 33 -6.65 -3.36 4.65
CA SER A 33 -7.36 -2.41 3.80
C SER A 33 -7.59 -3.00 2.42
N SER A 34 -6.61 -3.78 1.94
CA SER A 34 -6.57 -4.31 0.59
C SER A 34 -5.89 -5.67 0.53
N SER A 35 -6.33 -6.48 -0.44
CA SER A 35 -5.71 -7.73 -0.84
C SER A 35 -5.64 -7.77 -2.37
N LEU A 36 -4.44 -7.71 -2.92
CA LEU A 36 -4.19 -7.68 -4.36
C LEU A 36 -3.45 -8.95 -4.79
N PRO A 37 -4.11 -9.93 -5.42
CA PRO A 37 -3.45 -11.09 -6.02
C PRO A 37 -2.88 -10.72 -7.40
N LEU A 38 -1.67 -11.18 -7.68
CA LEU A 38 -0.94 -10.95 -8.93
C LEU A 38 -0.29 -12.24 -9.42
N LYS A 39 -0.26 -12.47 -10.74
CA LYS A 39 0.44 -13.58 -11.36
C LYS A 39 1.45 -13.07 -12.35
N ALA A 40 2.72 -13.37 -12.12
CA ALA A 40 3.84 -13.07 -13.00
C ALA A 40 4.94 -14.13 -12.82
N ASP A 41 5.92 -14.16 -13.70
CA ASP A 41 7.04 -15.10 -13.59
C ASP A 41 8.08 -14.63 -12.55
N LYS A 42 8.19 -13.34 -12.36
CA LYS A 42 9.11 -12.71 -11.39
C LYS A 42 8.47 -11.47 -10.78
N TYR A 43 8.86 -11.17 -9.54
CA TYR A 43 8.42 -10.01 -8.78
C TYR A 43 9.63 -9.32 -8.15
N LEU A 44 10.01 -8.16 -8.65
CA LEU A 44 11.03 -7.32 -8.01
C LEU A 44 10.36 -6.24 -7.17
N LEU A 45 10.45 -6.40 -5.87
CA LEU A 45 9.98 -5.42 -4.90
C LEU A 45 11.02 -4.31 -4.72
N THR A 46 10.60 -3.07 -4.90
CA THR A 46 11.39 -1.87 -4.61
C THR A 46 10.69 -1.07 -3.54
N HIS A 47 11.39 -0.73 -2.47
CA HIS A 47 10.85 0.13 -1.41
C HIS A 47 11.90 1.07 -0.86
N LEU A 48 11.45 2.05 -0.07
CA LEU A 48 12.29 3.04 0.58
C LEU A 48 12.39 2.74 2.06
N TYR A 49 13.61 2.76 2.58
CA TYR A 49 13.91 2.68 4.00
C TYR A 49 14.85 3.81 4.40
N GLY A 50 15.13 3.97 5.68
CA GLY A 50 16.09 4.99 6.08
C GLY A 50 16.34 5.07 7.57
N ALA A 51 17.16 6.06 7.89
CA ALA A 51 17.49 6.47 9.24
C ALA A 51 17.59 7.99 9.27
N TRP A 52 17.70 8.58 10.45
CA TRP A 52 17.94 10.01 10.58
C TRP A 52 19.21 10.42 9.82
N ALA A 53 19.12 11.47 8.99
CA ALA A 53 20.13 11.95 8.05
C ALA A 53 20.55 10.92 6.96
N ARG A 54 19.75 9.87 6.74
CA ARG A 54 19.90 8.85 5.68
C ARG A 54 18.55 8.35 5.23
N GLU A 55 17.63 9.26 4.99
CA GLU A 55 16.26 8.99 4.56
C GLU A 55 16.23 8.52 3.10
N ALA A 56 15.13 7.84 2.73
CA ALA A 56 14.81 7.44 1.35
C ALA A 56 15.91 6.62 0.65
N GLN A 57 16.56 5.70 1.36
CA GLN A 57 17.42 4.71 0.74
C GLN A 57 16.57 3.69 -0.02
N VAL A 58 17.01 3.32 -1.22
CA VAL A 58 16.30 2.36 -2.07
C VAL A 58 16.78 0.94 -1.77
N ASP A 59 15.83 0.02 -1.56
CA ASP A 59 16.08 -1.42 -1.51
C ASP A 59 15.35 -2.14 -2.64
N HIS A 60 16.01 -3.13 -3.24
CA HIS A 60 15.46 -4.00 -4.26
C HIS A 60 15.54 -5.45 -3.79
N THR A 61 14.41 -6.11 -3.70
CA THR A 61 14.32 -7.52 -3.28
C THR A 61 13.57 -8.33 -4.33
N LEU A 62 14.20 -9.35 -4.91
CA LEU A 62 13.51 -10.34 -5.71
C LEU A 62 12.69 -11.24 -4.79
N LEU A 63 11.36 -11.23 -4.95
CA LEU A 63 10.48 -12.07 -4.15
C LEU A 63 10.52 -13.51 -4.64
N THR A 64 10.60 -14.43 -3.70
CA THR A 64 10.53 -15.87 -3.90
C THR A 64 9.45 -16.46 -3.01
N HIS A 65 9.17 -17.75 -3.13
CA HIS A 65 8.22 -18.44 -2.27
C HIS A 65 8.42 -18.10 -0.79
N GLY A 66 7.33 -17.73 -0.14
CA GLY A 66 7.29 -17.27 1.25
C GLY A 66 6.78 -15.83 1.39
N SER A 67 7.09 -15.19 2.49
CA SER A 67 6.56 -13.87 2.83
C SER A 67 7.67 -12.86 3.12
N LYS A 68 7.54 -11.66 2.55
CA LYS A 68 8.31 -10.44 2.87
C LYS A 68 7.36 -9.39 3.41
N SER A 69 7.69 -8.77 4.55
CA SER A 69 6.94 -7.64 5.09
C SER A 69 7.77 -6.36 5.08
N ILE A 70 7.13 -5.26 4.75
CA ILE A 70 7.57 -3.89 5.02
C ILE A 70 6.63 -3.35 6.08
N GLU A 71 7.13 -3.00 7.26
CA GLU A 71 6.26 -2.63 8.35
C GLU A 71 6.88 -1.62 9.32
N SER A 72 6.04 -0.79 9.91
CA SER A 72 6.38 0.03 11.06
C SER A 72 5.65 -0.50 12.29
N THR A 73 6.44 -0.79 13.34
CA THR A 73 5.95 -1.18 14.67
C THR A 73 6.47 -0.24 15.75
N ARG A 74 7.18 0.79 15.34
CA ARG A 74 7.85 1.76 16.20
C ARG A 74 6.94 2.96 16.37
N GLU A 75 6.50 3.22 17.60
CA GLU A 75 5.66 4.36 17.93
C GLU A 75 4.26 4.35 17.29
N VAL A 76 3.54 5.44 17.43
CA VAL A 76 2.16 5.63 16.97
C VAL A 76 2.08 6.28 15.57
N ARG A 77 3.19 6.49 14.91
CA ARG A 77 3.27 7.15 13.59
C ARG A 77 4.25 6.46 12.66
N THR A 78 4.03 6.62 11.37
CA THR A 78 5.02 6.27 10.35
C THR A 78 6.30 7.08 10.56
N THR A 79 7.43 6.41 10.58
CA THR A 79 8.76 7.03 10.72
C THR A 79 9.51 6.99 9.39
N HIS A 80 10.70 7.61 9.36
CA HIS A 80 11.59 7.55 8.20
C HIS A 80 12.28 6.19 8.01
N THR A 81 12.10 5.24 8.94
CA THR A 81 12.73 3.92 8.86
C THR A 81 12.13 3.04 7.76
N GLU A 82 10.84 3.15 7.54
CA GLU A 82 10.12 2.42 6.49
C GLU A 82 9.01 3.32 5.91
N ASN A 83 8.80 3.24 4.61
CA ASN A 83 7.74 3.98 3.94
C ASN A 83 6.54 3.08 3.63
N PRO A 84 5.29 3.57 3.81
CA PRO A 84 4.08 2.82 3.50
C PRO A 84 3.79 2.78 1.99
N ALA A 85 4.83 2.62 1.17
CA ALA A 85 4.75 2.61 -0.28
C ALA A 85 5.76 1.63 -0.88
N PHE A 86 5.44 1.13 -2.07
CA PHE A 86 6.28 0.20 -2.81
C PHE A 86 6.12 0.34 -4.32
N LEU A 87 7.08 -0.20 -5.05
CA LEU A 87 7.00 -0.51 -6.48
C LEU A 87 7.20 -2.02 -6.65
N LEU A 88 6.41 -2.64 -7.51
CA LEU A 88 6.52 -4.02 -7.94
C LEU A 88 6.76 -4.05 -9.44
N THR A 89 7.98 -4.40 -9.85
CA THR A 89 8.28 -4.70 -11.25
C THR A 89 7.92 -6.15 -11.52
N LEU A 90 7.08 -6.38 -12.52
CA LEU A 90 6.61 -7.71 -12.93
C LEU A 90 7.45 -8.26 -14.08
N ASN A 91 7.64 -9.59 -14.09
CA ASN A 91 8.33 -10.33 -15.16
C ASN A 91 9.80 -9.86 -15.40
N SER A 92 10.43 -9.24 -14.42
CA SER A 92 11.81 -8.76 -14.50
C SER A 92 12.50 -8.85 -13.13
N ASP A 93 13.81 -9.01 -13.15
CA ASP A 93 14.70 -8.93 -11.99
C ASP A 93 15.50 -7.62 -11.93
N SER A 94 15.18 -6.68 -12.85
CA SER A 94 15.86 -5.39 -12.92
C SER A 94 14.87 -4.23 -12.84
N PHE A 95 15.25 -3.20 -12.09
CA PHE A 95 14.53 -1.94 -12.00
C PHE A 95 14.78 -1.08 -13.23
N SER A 96 13.73 -0.43 -13.74
CA SER A 96 13.83 0.55 -14.82
C SER A 96 12.87 1.71 -14.63
N GLU A 97 13.35 2.92 -14.87
CA GLU A 97 12.55 4.15 -14.85
C GLU A 97 11.64 4.30 -16.07
N THR A 98 12.03 3.73 -17.21
CA THR A 98 11.42 4.05 -18.51
C THR A 98 10.71 2.90 -19.19
N CYS A 99 10.94 1.68 -18.77
CA CYS A 99 10.37 0.48 -19.40
C CYS A 99 10.02 -0.61 -18.40
N GLY A 100 9.18 -1.55 -18.81
CA GLY A 100 8.70 -2.67 -18.01
C GLY A 100 7.38 -2.39 -17.34
N GLU A 101 6.74 -3.46 -16.93
CA GLU A 101 5.46 -3.44 -16.22
C GLU A 101 5.69 -3.23 -14.73
N VAL A 102 5.11 -2.16 -14.19
CA VAL A 102 5.27 -1.78 -12.79
C VAL A 102 3.91 -1.47 -12.16
N ILE A 103 3.69 -2.04 -10.99
CA ILE A 103 2.58 -1.66 -10.09
C ILE A 103 3.19 -0.89 -8.93
N ALA A 104 2.66 0.29 -8.64
CA ALA A 104 2.98 1.05 -7.44
C ALA A 104 1.82 1.00 -6.45
N GLY A 105 2.13 0.96 -5.17
CA GLY A 105 1.17 1.00 -4.10
C GLY A 105 1.59 1.95 -2.98
N ALA A 106 0.63 2.70 -2.43
CA ALA A 106 0.83 3.58 -1.29
C ALA A 106 -0.35 3.51 -0.32
N LEU A 107 -0.09 3.25 0.95
CA LEU A 107 -1.10 3.24 2.00
C LEU A 107 -1.27 4.65 2.57
N ALA A 108 -2.47 5.20 2.49
CA ALA A 108 -2.82 6.51 3.04
C ALA A 108 -3.03 6.42 4.56
N TRP A 109 -1.95 6.18 5.29
CA TRP A 109 -1.95 6.00 6.73
C TRP A 109 -0.69 6.56 7.37
N SER A 110 -0.84 7.35 8.43
CA SER A 110 0.28 7.96 9.16
C SER A 110 0.70 7.20 10.42
N GLY A 111 -0.01 6.15 10.79
CA GLY A 111 0.29 5.30 11.95
C GLY A 111 1.19 4.11 11.59
N ASN A 112 1.29 3.14 12.51
CA ASN A 112 1.95 1.87 12.23
C ASN A 112 1.23 1.13 11.10
N PHE A 113 1.99 0.65 10.13
CA PHE A 113 1.48 -0.02 8.93
C PHE A 113 2.17 -1.36 8.69
N ARG A 114 1.53 -2.20 7.88
CA ARG A 114 2.11 -3.42 7.34
C ARG A 114 1.70 -3.58 5.88
N LEU A 115 2.70 -3.81 5.04
CA LEU A 115 2.58 -4.28 3.67
C LEU A 115 3.21 -5.68 3.64
N ASN A 116 2.42 -6.71 3.38
CA ASN A 116 2.88 -8.08 3.30
C ASN A 116 2.80 -8.60 1.87
N PHE A 117 3.89 -9.18 1.41
CA PHE A 117 4.06 -9.73 0.06
C PHE A 117 4.28 -11.24 0.22
N GLU A 118 3.30 -12.04 -0.16
CA GLU A 118 3.30 -13.48 0.00
C GLU A 118 3.22 -14.17 -1.36
N VAL A 119 4.26 -14.93 -1.69
CA VAL A 119 4.30 -15.77 -2.90
C VAL A 119 3.99 -17.20 -2.50
N ASP A 120 2.89 -17.74 -3.03
CA ASP A 120 2.43 -19.10 -2.75
C ASP A 120 3.16 -20.17 -3.58
N GLU A 121 2.76 -21.43 -3.40
CA GLU A 121 3.32 -22.59 -4.10
C GLU A 121 2.99 -22.64 -5.60
N PHE A 122 2.10 -21.77 -6.09
CA PHE A 122 1.73 -21.62 -7.49
C PHE A 122 2.32 -20.36 -8.13
N ASP A 123 3.30 -19.73 -7.46
CA ASP A 123 3.91 -18.46 -7.85
C ASP A 123 2.90 -17.31 -7.97
N VAL A 124 1.81 -17.35 -7.21
CA VAL A 124 0.89 -16.22 -7.10
C VAL A 124 1.34 -15.33 -5.95
N LEU A 125 1.59 -14.06 -6.25
CA LEU A 125 1.87 -13.05 -5.24
C LEU A 125 0.56 -12.47 -4.73
N THR A 126 0.36 -12.46 -3.41
CA THR A 126 -0.70 -11.70 -2.75
C THR A 126 -0.09 -10.55 -1.97
N VAL A 127 -0.49 -9.31 -2.29
CA VAL A 127 -0.11 -8.12 -1.54
C VAL A 127 -1.24 -7.79 -0.56
N LEU A 128 -0.94 -7.85 0.73
CA LEU A 128 -1.84 -7.46 1.81
C LEU A 128 -1.35 -6.13 2.41
N ALA A 129 -2.22 -5.14 2.46
CA ALA A 129 -1.86 -3.79 2.94
C ALA A 129 -2.84 -3.30 4.00
N GLY A 130 -2.33 -2.68 5.07
CA GLY A 130 -3.20 -2.11 6.10
C GLY A 130 -2.46 -1.55 7.32
N ALA A 131 -3.24 -1.11 8.30
CA ALA A 131 -2.71 -0.72 9.59
C ALA A 131 -2.07 -1.94 10.27
N ASN A 132 -0.94 -1.73 10.96
CA ASN A 132 -0.25 -2.81 11.66
C ASN A 132 -1.02 -3.17 12.93
N PRO A 133 -1.41 -4.46 13.12
CA PRO A 133 -2.13 -4.90 14.31
C PRO A 133 -1.24 -5.04 15.54
N ASN A 134 0.08 -4.87 15.40
CA ASN A 134 1.01 -5.05 16.52
C ASN A 134 0.74 -4.05 17.64
N ALA A 135 0.57 -4.56 18.86
CA ALA A 135 0.27 -3.79 20.07
C ALA A 135 -0.96 -2.85 19.93
N SER A 136 -1.92 -3.21 19.09
CA SER A 136 -3.10 -2.41 18.77
C SER A 136 -4.36 -3.27 18.75
N GLU A 137 -5.41 -2.78 19.38
CA GLU A 137 -6.75 -3.36 19.33
C GLU A 137 -7.76 -2.28 18.98
N TYR A 138 -8.72 -2.62 18.13
CA TYR A 138 -9.84 -1.73 17.82
C TYR A 138 -11.15 -2.38 18.27
N ARG A 139 -11.82 -1.77 19.27
CA ARG A 139 -13.07 -2.28 19.82
C ARG A 139 -14.27 -1.54 19.25
N LEU A 140 -15.11 -2.28 18.53
CA LEU A 140 -16.37 -1.79 17.95
C LEU A 140 -17.54 -2.10 18.89
N ARG A 141 -18.30 -1.09 19.28
CA ARG A 141 -19.59 -1.26 19.95
C ARG A 141 -20.66 -1.76 18.97
N PRO A 142 -21.79 -2.28 19.48
CA PRO A 142 -22.92 -2.66 18.61
C PRO A 142 -23.33 -1.50 17.70
N GLY A 143 -23.42 -1.76 16.40
CA GLY A 143 -23.80 -0.79 15.38
C GLY A 143 -22.68 0.13 14.87
N GLU A 144 -21.52 0.19 15.54
CA GLU A 144 -20.38 0.97 15.09
C GLU A 144 -19.73 0.37 13.84
N SER A 145 -19.08 1.25 13.09
CA SER A 145 -18.31 0.89 11.89
C SER A 145 -16.91 1.46 11.96
N PHE A 146 -15.95 0.70 11.45
CA PHE A 146 -14.57 1.09 11.24
C PHE A 146 -14.26 1.08 9.75
N THR A 147 -13.75 2.19 9.22
CA THR A 147 -13.25 2.26 7.85
C THR A 147 -11.73 2.13 7.89
N THR A 148 -11.21 1.15 7.14
CA THR A 148 -9.75 0.95 7.06
C THR A 148 -9.08 2.11 6.31
N PRO A 149 -7.77 2.34 6.53
CA PRO A 149 -7.00 3.26 5.68
C PRO A 149 -7.15 2.93 4.20
N GLU A 150 -7.08 3.93 3.34
CA GLU A 150 -7.12 3.71 1.89
C GLU A 150 -5.77 3.20 1.38
N MET A 151 -5.79 2.15 0.56
CA MET A 151 -4.66 1.72 -0.24
C MET A 151 -4.83 2.22 -1.67
N ILE A 152 -3.81 2.90 -2.19
CA ILE A 152 -3.80 3.49 -3.52
C ILE A 152 -2.86 2.67 -4.39
N TYR A 153 -3.36 2.19 -5.53
CA TYR A 153 -2.57 1.47 -6.52
C TYR A 153 -2.55 2.22 -7.85
N THR A 154 -1.46 2.08 -8.57
CA THR A 154 -1.36 2.47 -9.98
C THR A 154 -0.52 1.47 -10.75
N HIS A 155 -0.73 1.44 -12.05
CA HIS A 155 -0.08 0.50 -12.97
C HIS A 155 0.46 1.24 -14.18
N SER A 156 1.62 0.82 -14.69
CA SER A 156 2.21 1.37 -15.91
C SER A 156 3.09 0.33 -16.63
N PHE A 157 3.09 0.38 -17.94
CA PHE A 157 4.07 -0.34 -18.79
C PHE A 157 5.30 0.51 -19.13
N CYS A 158 5.35 1.76 -18.66
CA CYS A 158 6.44 2.71 -18.89
C CYS A 158 7.39 2.81 -17.68
N GLY A 159 7.65 1.69 -17.01
CA GLY A 159 8.55 1.62 -15.87
C GLY A 159 8.08 2.40 -14.62
N ALA A 160 8.98 2.57 -13.66
CA ALA A 160 8.71 3.27 -12.41
C ALA A 160 8.35 4.76 -12.60
N GLY A 161 8.94 5.41 -13.59
CA GLY A 161 8.60 6.80 -13.94
C GLY A 161 7.16 6.96 -14.41
N GLY A 162 6.60 5.92 -15.06
CA GLY A 162 5.17 5.90 -15.43
C GLY A 162 4.27 5.88 -14.21
N THR A 163 4.50 4.97 -13.26
CA THR A 163 3.72 4.89 -12.01
C THR A 163 3.89 6.14 -11.15
N SER A 164 5.10 6.71 -11.12
CA SER A 164 5.38 7.95 -10.39
C SER A 164 4.55 9.12 -10.92
N ARG A 165 4.49 9.30 -12.24
CA ARG A 165 3.64 10.35 -12.86
C ARG A 165 2.17 10.16 -12.54
N ASN A 166 1.66 8.93 -12.60
CA ASN A 166 0.28 8.61 -12.27
C ASN A 166 -0.05 8.99 -10.81
N LEU A 167 0.84 8.66 -9.85
CA LEU A 167 0.66 9.02 -8.44
C LEU A 167 0.73 10.54 -8.23
N HIS A 168 1.60 11.26 -8.93
CA HIS A 168 1.66 12.71 -8.87
C HIS A 168 0.37 13.36 -9.41
N ASP A 169 -0.17 12.86 -10.51
CA ASP A 169 -1.43 13.35 -11.07
C ASP A 169 -2.61 13.02 -10.17
N TRP A 170 -2.62 11.82 -9.57
CA TRP A 170 -3.59 11.47 -8.55
C TRP A 170 -3.52 12.43 -7.35
N ALA A 171 -2.32 12.70 -6.82
CA ALA A 171 -2.13 13.59 -5.68
C ALA A 171 -2.60 15.00 -5.96
N ARG A 172 -2.34 15.54 -7.17
CA ARG A 172 -2.79 16.86 -7.57
C ARG A 172 -4.30 16.97 -7.70
N ASN A 173 -4.94 15.97 -8.28
CA ASN A 173 -6.35 16.03 -8.67
C ASN A 173 -7.29 15.50 -7.59
N TYR A 174 -6.87 14.49 -6.82
CA TYR A 174 -7.74 13.73 -5.90
C TYR A 174 -7.16 13.57 -4.49
N GLY A 175 -5.88 13.86 -4.30
CA GLY A 175 -5.20 13.77 -3.01
C GLY A 175 -5.42 15.03 -2.14
N VAL A 176 -4.37 15.45 -1.46
CA VAL A 176 -4.41 16.56 -0.49
C VAL A 176 -4.86 17.88 -1.10
N TRP A 177 -4.55 18.10 -2.38
CA TRP A 177 -4.80 19.39 -3.05
C TRP A 177 -6.15 19.48 -3.76
N HIS A 178 -6.87 18.38 -3.92
CA HIS A 178 -8.20 18.35 -4.54
C HIS A 178 -8.31 19.19 -5.84
N GLY A 179 -7.28 19.18 -6.68
CA GLY A 179 -7.23 19.98 -7.90
C GLY A 179 -6.79 21.44 -7.71
N HIS A 180 -6.49 21.88 -6.50
CA HIS A 180 -5.93 23.21 -6.25
C HIS A 180 -4.45 23.27 -6.61
N THR A 181 -4.00 24.40 -7.18
CA THR A 181 -2.60 24.61 -7.59
C THR A 181 -1.66 24.79 -6.39
N TYR A 182 -2.20 25.15 -5.23
CA TYR A 182 -1.47 25.36 -3.98
C TYR A 182 -2.12 24.58 -2.85
N ALA A 183 -1.30 24.17 -1.87
CA ALA A 183 -1.81 23.58 -0.65
C ALA A 183 -2.83 24.52 0.01
N PRO A 184 -4.00 24.03 0.45
CA PRO A 184 -4.92 24.87 1.22
C PRO A 184 -4.21 25.34 2.50
N THR A 185 -4.30 26.61 2.78
CA THR A 185 -3.79 27.26 4.00
C THR A 185 -4.69 26.96 5.18
#